data_3a3ddb21726a6e273e39fe60681e05c6
#
_entry.id   3a3ddb21726a6e273e39fe60681e05c6
#
_cell.length_a   1.000
_cell.length_b   1.000
_cell.length_c   1.000
_cell.angle_alpha   90.00
_cell.angle_beta   90.00
_cell.angle_gamma   90.00
#
_symmetry.space_group_name_H-M   'P 1'
#
loop_
_entity.id
_entity.type
_entity.pdbx_description
1 polymer ?
#
loop_
_entity_poly.entity_id
_entity_poly.type
_entity_poly.pdbx_seq_one_letter_code
_entity_poly.pdbx_strand_id
1 'polypeptide(L)' 'MIKKRIREIAEKRGIKNAHGLQKAIDVSPTVAAKLWSGNFEMIGLGTLDKLCRVLKTQPGRLLSYEEKSE' A
#
# COMPACT_ATOMS: atom_id res chain seq x y z
N MET A 1 -2.70 16.51 -3.92
CA MET A 1 -2.88 15.18 -4.55
C MET A 1 -2.23 14.11 -3.69
N ILE A 2 -2.94 13.03 -3.45
CA ILE A 2 -2.40 11.91 -2.66
C ILE A 2 -1.65 10.96 -3.56
N LYS A 3 -0.39 10.70 -3.23
CA LYS A 3 0.45 9.75 -3.94
C LYS A 3 0.48 8.44 -3.18
N LYS A 4 0.22 7.35 -3.88
CA LYS A 4 0.17 6.01 -3.29
C LYS A 4 1.45 5.26 -3.67
N ARG A 5 2.21 4.80 -2.66
CA ARG A 5 3.52 4.17 -2.87
C ARG A 5 3.58 2.75 -2.31
N ILE A 6 2.43 2.10 -2.14
CA ILE A 6 2.38 0.76 -1.56
C ILE A 6 3.19 -0.23 -2.38
N ARG A 7 2.98 -0.27 -3.69
CA ARG A 7 3.71 -1.17 -4.59
C ARG A 7 5.21 -0.92 -4.52
N GLU A 8 5.62 0.33 -4.61
CA GLU A 8 7.02 0.70 -4.59
C GLU A 8 7.73 0.22 -3.32
N ILE A 9 7.11 0.44 -2.16
CA ILE A 9 7.67 0.02 -0.89
C ILE A 9 7.63 -1.50 -0.75
N ALA A 10 6.54 -2.14 -1.21
CA ALA A 10 6.43 -3.59 -1.19
C ALA A 10 7.53 -4.25 -2.03
N GLU A 11 7.82 -3.70 -3.20
CA GLU A 11 8.89 -4.21 -4.06
C GLU A 11 10.25 -4.12 -3.36
N LYS A 12 10.49 -3.06 -2.62
CA LYS A 12 11.71 -2.91 -1.84
C LYS A 12 11.82 -3.95 -0.73
N ARG A 13 10.71 -4.50 -0.28
CA ARG A 13 10.68 -5.53 0.75
C ARG A 13 10.62 -6.95 0.18
N GLY A 14 10.79 -7.10 -1.14
CA GLY A 14 10.82 -8.40 -1.78
C GLY A 14 9.47 -8.95 -2.22
N ILE A 15 8.41 -8.16 -2.10
CA ILE A 15 7.09 -8.54 -2.57
C ILE A 15 6.98 -8.16 -4.05
N LYS A 16 6.77 -9.15 -4.91
CA LYS A 16 6.87 -8.95 -6.35
C LYS A 16 5.55 -8.73 -7.08
N ASN A 17 4.44 -9.06 -6.45
CA ASN A 17 3.12 -8.94 -7.08
C ASN A 17 2.01 -8.84 -6.04
N ALA A 18 0.79 -8.62 -6.52
CA ALA A 18 -0.38 -8.49 -5.65
C ALA A 18 -0.63 -9.74 -4.82
N HIS A 19 -0.37 -10.92 -5.39
CA HIS A 19 -0.55 -12.18 -4.68
C HIS A 19 0.40 -12.29 -3.48
N GLY A 20 1.65 -11.86 -3.67
CA GLY A 20 2.62 -11.81 -2.58
C GLY A 20 2.19 -10.84 -1.49
N LEU A 21 1.65 -9.68 -1.88
CA LEU A 21 1.12 -8.72 -0.93
C LEU A 21 -0.07 -9.29 -0.16
N GLN A 22 -0.98 -9.99 -0.86
CA GLN A 22 -2.13 -10.63 -0.25
C GLN A 22 -1.71 -11.57 0.88
N LYS A 23 -0.72 -12.40 0.62
CA LYS A 23 -0.22 -13.35 1.62
C LYS A 23 0.46 -12.64 2.78
N ALA A 24 1.21 -11.60 2.48
CA ALA A 24 2.00 -10.89 3.50
C ALA A 24 1.12 -10.17 4.52
N ILE A 25 0.02 -9.58 4.09
CA ILE A 25 -0.86 -8.79 4.96
C ILE A 25 -2.20 -9.47 5.26
N ASP A 26 -2.41 -10.67 4.72
CA ASP A 26 -3.61 -11.47 5.00
C ASP A 26 -4.90 -10.72 4.68
N VAL A 27 -5.07 -10.34 3.43
CA VAL A 27 -6.29 -9.70 2.93
C VAL A 27 -6.86 -10.48 1.77
N SER A 28 -8.06 -10.10 1.30
CA SER A 28 -8.66 -10.74 0.14
C SER A 28 -7.89 -10.43 -1.14
N PRO A 29 -7.97 -11.28 -2.17
CA PRO A 29 -7.31 -11.00 -3.45
C PRO A 29 -7.75 -9.68 -4.07
N THR A 30 -9.02 -9.33 -3.95
CA THR A 30 -9.55 -8.08 -4.48
C THR A 30 -8.91 -6.88 -3.80
N VAL A 31 -8.79 -6.92 -2.48
CA VAL A 31 -8.17 -5.84 -1.71
C VAL A 31 -6.69 -5.72 -2.07
N ALA A 32 -5.97 -6.84 -2.14
CA ALA A 32 -4.56 -6.85 -2.49
C ALA A 32 -4.33 -6.27 -3.89
N ALA A 33 -5.17 -6.63 -4.85
CA ALA A 33 -5.07 -6.11 -6.21
C ALA A 33 -5.26 -4.60 -6.26
N LYS A 34 -6.23 -4.09 -5.51
CA LYS A 34 -6.48 -2.65 -5.43
C LYS A 34 -5.33 -1.91 -4.77
N LEU A 35 -4.79 -2.45 -3.70
CA LEU A 35 -3.65 -1.85 -3.01
C LEU A 35 -2.42 -1.84 -3.90
N TRP A 36 -2.17 -2.93 -4.62
CA TRP A 36 -1.01 -3.05 -5.49
C TRP A 36 -1.07 -2.07 -6.66
N SER A 37 -2.23 -1.97 -7.30
CA SER A 37 -2.40 -1.08 -8.45
C SER A 37 -2.57 0.38 -8.08
N GLY A 38 -2.88 0.66 -6.81
CA GLY A 38 -3.20 2.01 -6.36
C GLY A 38 -4.61 2.44 -6.71
N ASN A 39 -5.44 1.53 -7.20
CA ASN A 39 -6.81 1.83 -7.61
C ASN A 39 -7.77 1.73 -6.42
N PHE A 40 -7.58 2.60 -5.45
CA PHE A 40 -8.45 2.69 -4.28
C PHE A 40 -8.54 4.15 -3.82
N GLU A 41 -9.68 4.52 -3.28
CA GLU A 41 -9.92 5.85 -2.72
C GLU A 41 -10.02 5.83 -1.21
N MET A 42 -10.27 4.65 -0.66
CA MET A 42 -10.39 4.46 0.78
C MET A 42 -9.53 3.29 1.23
N ILE A 43 -8.99 3.40 2.43
CA ILE A 43 -8.24 2.32 3.03
C ILE A 43 -8.63 2.24 4.51
N GLY A 44 -8.90 1.03 4.99
CA GLY A 44 -9.22 0.83 6.39
C GLY A 44 -7.98 1.00 7.26
N LEU A 45 -8.16 1.52 8.46
CA LEU A 45 -7.04 1.71 9.38
C LEU A 45 -6.37 0.38 9.74
N GLY A 46 -7.16 -0.70 9.85
CA GLY A 46 -6.62 -2.04 10.10
C GLY A 46 -5.73 -2.52 8.98
N THR A 47 -6.14 -2.30 7.73
CA THR A 47 -5.34 -2.65 6.56
C THR A 47 -4.06 -1.81 6.51
N LEU A 48 -4.17 -0.52 6.78
CA LEU A 48 -3.03 0.38 6.82
C LEU A 48 -2.04 -0.05 7.91
N ASP A 49 -2.53 -0.44 9.08
CA ASP A 49 -1.70 -0.94 10.16
C ASP A 49 -0.93 -2.19 9.73
N LYS A 50 -1.60 -3.14 9.07
CA LYS A 50 -0.95 -4.35 8.56
C LYS A 50 0.15 -4.01 7.55
N LEU A 51 -0.12 -3.09 6.65
CA LEU A 51 0.88 -2.64 5.67
C LEU A 51 2.10 -2.04 6.36
N CYS A 52 1.88 -1.16 7.31
CA CYS A 52 2.97 -0.52 8.05
C CYS A 52 3.81 -1.56 8.80
N ARG A 53 3.15 -2.53 9.42
CA ARG A 53 3.82 -3.56 10.21
C ARG A 53 4.63 -4.51 9.33
N VAL A 54 4.05 -5.00 8.25
CA VAL A 54 4.70 -5.96 7.35
C VAL A 54 5.78 -5.30 6.51
N LEU A 55 5.52 -4.12 5.99
CA LEU A 55 6.47 -3.39 5.15
C LEU A 55 7.46 -2.58 5.98
N LYS A 56 7.31 -2.57 7.30
CA LYS A 56 8.18 -1.85 8.23
C LYS A 56 8.34 -0.38 7.83
N THR A 57 7.20 0.27 7.64
CA THR A 57 7.16 1.65 7.18
C THR A 57 6.08 2.42 7.92
N GLN A 58 5.98 3.70 7.64
CA GLN A 58 4.99 4.58 8.25
C GLN A 58 3.92 4.96 7.24
N PRO A 59 2.68 5.27 7.70
CA PRO A 59 1.61 5.68 6.78
C PRO A 59 2.00 6.82 5.87
N GLY A 60 2.77 7.78 6.36
CA GLY A 60 3.22 8.91 5.57
C GLY A 60 4.14 8.56 4.42
N ARG A 61 4.73 7.36 4.44
CA ARG A 61 5.54 6.86 3.32
C ARG A 61 4.71 6.11 2.30
N LEU A 62 3.67 5.44 2.77
CA LEU A 62 2.75 4.70 1.89
C LEU A 62 1.82 5.65 1.13
N LEU A 63 1.37 6.69 1.81
CA LEU A 63 0.43 7.67 1.28
C LEU A 63 1.02 9.06 1.55
N SER A 64 1.48 9.72 0.52
CA SER A 64 2.05 11.06 0.68
C SER A 64 1.18 12.08 -0.03
N TYR A 65 1.16 13.29 0.50
CA TYR A 65 0.46 14.39 -0.12
C TYR A 65 1.45 15.24 -0.89
N GLU A 66 1.17 15.45 -2.17
CA GLU A 66 1.94 16.38 -2.98
C GLU A 66 1.07 17.58 -3.30
N GLU A 67 1.52 18.75 -2.87
CA GLU A 67 0.85 19.98 -3.22
C GLU A 67 1.13 20.31 -4.68
N LYS A 68 0.05 20.49 -5.43
CA LYS A 68 0.19 20.83 -6.84
C LYS A 68 0.58 22.29 -6.96
N SER A 69 1.78 22.54 -7.41
CA SER A 69 2.26 23.88 -7.67
C SER A 69 1.55 24.45 -8.91
N GLU A 70 0.95 25.59 -8.73
CA GLU A 70 0.32 26.29 -9.85
C GLU A 70 1.20 27.44 -10.32
#